data_f997643c935a9e0b19c1ec5f10146b37
#
_entry.id   f997643c935a9e0b19c1ec5f10146b37
#
_cell.length_a   1.000
_cell.length_b   1.000
_cell.length_c   1.000
_cell.angle_alpha   90.00
_cell.angle_beta   90.00
_cell.angle_gamma   90.00
#
_symmetry.space_group_name_H-M   'P 1'
#
loop_
_entity.id
_entity.type
_entity.pdbx_description
1 polymer ?
#
loop_
_entity_poly.entity_id
_entity_poly.type
_entity_poly.pdbx_seq_one_letter_code
_entity_poly.pdbx_strand_id
1 'polypeptide(L)'
;KKSIENGIDIIRIFDALNDLRNLEQAVKSTKKYGGNCEIAISYTISPVHTEEYFLKLAKEIEQMGADAICIKDMANLLLPYEAYSLVKKLKATTKLPIHLHTHNTAGTGAMTILKAIEAGCDIVDTALSPMAEGTSQPATESLCATLKGTEYDPCLDMELMNECATHFRGVAARLEKDGWLVPSKVLRVDANTLKYQVPGGMLSNMIGQLKQFN
;
A
#
# COMPACT_ATOMS: atom_id res chain seq x y z
N LYS A 1 4.21 21.29 -7.40
CA LYS A 1 4.20 22.66 -6.86
C LYS A 1 2.94 22.91 -6.02
N LYS A 2 1.76 22.93 -6.63
CA LYS A 2 0.51 23.27 -5.91
C LYS A 2 0.22 22.36 -4.73
N SER A 3 0.46 21.07 -4.84
CA SER A 3 0.30 20.13 -3.74
C SER A 3 1.16 20.51 -2.52
N ILE A 4 2.45 20.77 -2.76
CA ILE A 4 3.41 21.13 -1.72
C ILE A 4 3.07 22.51 -1.12
N GLU A 5 2.71 23.50 -1.95
CA GLU A 5 2.26 24.80 -1.47
C GLU A 5 1.01 24.74 -0.58
N ASN A 6 0.20 23.68 -0.72
CA ASN A 6 -1.01 23.44 0.08
C ASN A 6 -0.81 22.39 1.20
N GLY A 7 0.43 22.12 1.59
CA GLY A 7 0.76 21.34 2.77
C GLY A 7 0.93 19.83 2.55
N ILE A 8 1.14 19.38 1.31
CA ILE A 8 1.53 18.00 1.04
C ILE A 8 3.03 17.86 1.19
N ASP A 9 3.49 17.04 2.10
CA ASP A 9 4.91 16.84 2.41
C ASP A 9 5.56 15.78 1.52
N ILE A 10 4.84 14.69 1.24
CA ILE A 10 5.35 13.52 0.50
C ILE A 10 4.54 13.32 -0.77
N ILE A 11 5.22 13.25 -1.90
CA ILE A 11 4.61 12.89 -3.18
C ILE A 11 5.02 11.47 -3.53
N ARG A 12 4.06 10.53 -3.49
CA ARG A 12 4.25 9.17 -3.99
C ARG A 12 4.07 9.14 -5.49
N ILE A 13 5.05 8.61 -6.19
CA ILE A 13 5.11 8.57 -7.66
C ILE A 13 5.29 7.11 -8.09
N PHE A 14 4.54 6.66 -9.09
CA PHE A 14 4.70 5.32 -9.64
C PHE A 14 4.35 5.26 -11.13
N ASP A 15 4.86 4.23 -11.77
CA ASP A 15 4.43 3.78 -13.09
C ASP A 15 3.93 2.33 -12.99
N ALA A 16 2.80 2.01 -13.62
CA ALA A 16 2.19 0.69 -13.51
C ALA A 16 3.06 -0.44 -14.07
N LEU A 17 3.96 -0.11 -15.00
CA LEU A 17 4.90 -1.04 -15.63
C LEU A 17 6.33 -0.93 -15.07
N ASN A 18 6.52 -0.13 -14.03
CA ASN A 18 7.83 0.16 -13.42
C ASN A 18 8.83 0.79 -14.41
N ASP A 19 8.37 1.55 -15.40
CA ASP A 19 9.25 2.30 -16.29
C ASP A 19 9.70 3.60 -15.63
N LEU A 20 10.92 3.61 -15.09
CA LEU A 20 11.48 4.75 -14.35
C LEU A 20 11.62 6.01 -15.20
N ARG A 21 11.71 5.91 -16.53
CA ARG A 21 11.77 7.06 -17.45
C ARG A 21 10.51 7.92 -17.34
N ASN A 22 9.36 7.30 -17.10
CA ASN A 22 8.09 7.99 -16.90
C ASN A 22 8.03 8.80 -15.60
N LEU A 23 8.91 8.51 -14.64
CA LEU A 23 8.93 9.14 -13.32
C LEU A 23 9.83 10.37 -13.25
N GLU A 24 10.81 10.49 -14.14
CA GLU A 24 11.87 11.51 -14.07
C GLU A 24 11.34 12.93 -13.87
N GLN A 25 10.34 13.34 -14.67
CA GLN A 25 9.80 14.70 -14.59
C GLN A 25 9.08 14.95 -13.26
N ALA A 26 8.37 13.95 -12.73
CA ALA A 26 7.66 14.05 -11.46
C ALA A 26 8.66 14.14 -10.29
N VAL A 27 9.72 13.32 -10.32
CA VAL A 27 10.83 13.37 -9.33
C VAL A 27 11.50 14.74 -9.34
N LYS A 28 11.95 15.20 -10.50
CA LYS A 28 12.58 16.53 -10.68
C LYS A 28 11.68 17.65 -10.16
N SER A 29 10.38 17.59 -10.45
CA SER A 29 9.42 18.59 -10.00
C SER A 29 9.21 18.54 -8.48
N THR A 30 9.09 17.37 -7.89
CA THR A 30 8.92 17.20 -6.45
C THR A 30 10.11 17.80 -5.70
N LYS A 31 11.32 17.41 -6.06
CA LYS A 31 12.56 17.91 -5.45
C LYS A 31 12.73 19.43 -5.66
N LYS A 32 12.44 19.94 -6.86
CA LYS A 32 12.52 21.40 -7.16
C LYS A 32 11.66 22.25 -6.22
N TYR A 33 10.52 21.75 -5.80
CA TYR A 33 9.58 22.50 -4.95
C TYR A 33 9.66 22.12 -3.47
N GLY A 34 10.67 21.33 -3.06
CA GLY A 34 10.98 21.03 -1.66
C GLY A 34 10.12 19.93 -1.03
N GLY A 35 9.43 19.13 -1.84
CA GLY A 35 8.70 17.97 -1.35
C GLY A 35 9.58 16.73 -1.22
N ASN A 36 9.22 15.82 -0.34
CA ASN A 36 9.80 14.49 -0.27
C ASN A 36 9.24 13.63 -1.39
N CYS A 37 10.12 12.89 -2.07
CA CYS A 37 9.78 12.04 -3.20
C CYS A 37 9.84 10.56 -2.80
N GLU A 38 8.69 9.91 -2.71
CA GLU A 38 8.61 8.48 -2.54
C GLU A 38 8.30 7.82 -3.89
N ILE A 39 9.18 6.92 -4.35
CA ILE A 39 8.93 6.16 -5.58
C ILE A 39 8.38 4.80 -5.22
N ALA A 40 7.21 4.47 -5.80
CA ALA A 40 6.59 3.19 -5.56
C ALA A 40 6.88 2.20 -6.70
N ILE A 41 7.32 1.00 -6.32
CA ILE A 41 7.47 -0.16 -7.19
C ILE A 41 6.12 -0.86 -7.24
N SER A 42 5.51 -0.96 -8.42
CA SER A 42 4.30 -1.74 -8.64
C SER A 42 4.64 -3.22 -8.53
N TYR A 43 4.23 -3.85 -7.43
CA TYR A 43 4.51 -5.26 -7.20
C TYR A 43 3.59 -6.14 -8.04
N THR A 44 4.17 -7.13 -8.69
CA THR A 44 3.45 -8.14 -9.46
C THR A 44 4.24 -9.44 -9.51
N ILE A 45 3.61 -10.54 -9.94
CA ILE A 45 4.21 -11.87 -10.04
C ILE A 45 4.25 -12.28 -11.50
N SER A 46 5.46 -12.54 -12.01
CA SER A 46 5.68 -13.14 -13.32
C SER A 46 7.11 -13.70 -13.39
N PRO A 47 7.46 -14.47 -14.45
CA PRO A 47 8.83 -14.96 -14.62
C PRO A 47 9.91 -13.88 -14.71
N VAL A 48 9.54 -12.62 -15.02
CA VAL A 48 10.48 -11.48 -15.12
C VAL A 48 10.58 -10.71 -13.81
N HIS A 49 9.51 -10.67 -13.00
CA HIS A 49 9.45 -9.91 -11.75
C HIS A 49 10.00 -10.75 -10.59
N THR A 50 11.31 -10.98 -10.63
CA THR A 50 12.05 -11.70 -9.58
C THR A 50 12.49 -10.75 -8.47
N GLU A 51 12.96 -11.28 -7.34
CA GLU A 51 13.55 -10.43 -6.30
C GLU A 51 14.70 -9.58 -6.85
N GLU A 52 15.58 -10.17 -7.67
CA GLU A 52 16.72 -9.46 -8.30
C GLU A 52 16.25 -8.28 -9.16
N TYR A 53 15.13 -8.44 -9.87
CA TYR A 53 14.51 -7.35 -10.62
C TYR A 53 14.13 -6.18 -9.69
N PHE A 54 13.46 -6.47 -8.58
CA PHE A 54 13.06 -5.43 -7.62
C PHE A 54 14.25 -4.78 -6.91
N LEU A 55 15.30 -5.56 -6.59
CA LEU A 55 16.54 -5.02 -6.01
C LEU A 55 17.28 -4.10 -6.99
N LYS A 56 17.28 -4.44 -8.28
CA LYS A 56 17.84 -3.57 -9.32
C LYS A 56 17.07 -2.26 -9.41
N LEU A 57 15.73 -2.33 -9.47
CA LEU A 57 14.88 -1.13 -9.46
C LEU A 57 15.17 -0.24 -8.25
N ALA A 58 15.31 -0.82 -7.06
CA ALA A 58 15.59 -0.06 -5.84
C ALA A 58 16.89 0.75 -5.94
N LYS A 59 17.95 0.18 -6.51
CA LYS A 59 19.21 0.91 -6.77
C LYS A 59 19.05 2.05 -7.76
N GLU A 60 18.30 1.83 -8.83
CA GLU A 60 18.03 2.86 -9.84
C GLU A 60 17.17 3.99 -9.25
N ILE A 61 16.18 3.66 -8.42
CA ILE A 61 15.34 4.63 -7.69
C ILE A 61 16.18 5.48 -6.73
N GLU A 62 17.10 4.88 -5.98
CA GLU A 62 18.03 5.61 -5.11
C GLU A 62 18.90 6.59 -5.92
N GLN A 63 19.40 6.16 -7.08
CA GLN A 63 20.20 7.01 -7.98
C GLN A 63 19.39 8.16 -8.59
N MET A 64 18.07 8.02 -8.75
CA MET A 64 17.19 9.09 -9.19
C MET A 64 16.98 10.17 -8.12
N GLY A 65 17.43 9.94 -6.88
CA GLY A 65 17.32 10.89 -5.77
C GLY A 65 15.97 10.83 -5.04
N ALA A 66 15.33 9.67 -5.03
CA ALA A 66 14.17 9.43 -4.16
C ALA A 66 14.54 9.54 -2.68
N ASP A 67 13.56 9.85 -1.83
CA ASP A 67 13.72 9.92 -0.37
C ASP A 67 13.19 8.66 0.32
N ALA A 68 12.35 7.87 -0.33
CA ALA A 68 11.84 6.58 0.14
C ALA A 68 11.44 5.67 -1.03
N ILE A 69 11.35 4.38 -0.77
CA ILE A 69 10.85 3.37 -1.71
C ILE A 69 9.60 2.74 -1.13
N CYS A 70 8.49 2.74 -1.90
CA CYS A 70 7.28 2.03 -1.53
C CYS A 70 7.14 0.74 -2.34
N ILE A 71 6.92 -0.38 -1.69
CA ILE A 71 6.43 -1.61 -2.33
C ILE A 71 4.92 -1.45 -2.44
N LYS A 72 4.39 -1.27 -3.66
CA LYS A 72 2.98 -1.03 -3.91
C LYS A 72 2.30 -2.31 -4.41
N ASP A 73 1.72 -3.05 -3.48
CA ASP A 73 0.98 -4.30 -3.74
C ASP A 73 -0.54 -4.02 -3.80
N MET A 74 -1.02 -3.65 -4.98
CA MET A 74 -2.41 -3.27 -5.20
C MET A 74 -3.39 -4.44 -5.23
N ALA A 75 -2.91 -5.65 -5.42
CA ALA A 75 -3.74 -6.85 -5.57
C ALA A 75 -3.54 -7.88 -4.44
N ASN A 76 -2.79 -7.53 -3.40
CA ASN A 76 -2.43 -8.43 -2.31
C ASN A 76 -1.77 -9.74 -2.80
N LEU A 77 -0.79 -9.58 -3.70
CA LEU A 77 -0.02 -10.68 -4.30
C LEU A 77 1.22 -11.03 -3.48
N LEU A 78 1.74 -10.06 -2.73
CA LEU A 78 2.92 -10.22 -1.89
C LEU A 78 2.55 -11.04 -0.66
N LEU A 79 2.95 -12.31 -0.64
CA LEU A 79 2.68 -13.21 0.47
C LEU A 79 3.63 -12.94 1.66
N PRO A 80 3.28 -13.36 2.89
CA PRO A 80 4.03 -12.97 4.09
C PRO A 80 5.52 -13.32 4.07
N TYR A 81 5.88 -14.50 3.62
CA TYR A 81 7.29 -14.92 3.61
C TYR A 81 8.09 -14.29 2.46
N GLU A 82 7.46 -14.04 1.33
CA GLU A 82 8.03 -13.27 0.22
C GLU A 82 8.25 -11.81 0.65
N ALA A 83 7.31 -11.23 1.40
CA ALA A 83 7.47 -9.89 1.97
C ALA A 83 8.68 -9.81 2.90
N TYR A 84 8.83 -10.80 3.79
CA TYR A 84 10.00 -10.88 4.67
C TYR A 84 11.30 -10.93 3.86
N SER A 85 11.39 -11.82 2.86
CA SER A 85 12.58 -11.98 2.02
C SER A 85 12.89 -10.69 1.26
N LEU A 86 11.91 -10.15 0.57
CA LEU A 86 12.08 -8.95 -0.27
C LEU A 86 12.49 -7.73 0.57
N VAL A 87 11.77 -7.45 1.66
CA VAL A 87 12.09 -6.30 2.54
C VAL A 87 13.49 -6.43 3.13
N LYS A 88 13.85 -7.60 3.65
CA LYS A 88 15.19 -7.85 4.20
C LYS A 88 16.29 -7.60 3.18
N LYS A 89 16.10 -8.03 1.94
CA LYS A 89 17.07 -7.81 0.85
C LYS A 89 17.09 -6.35 0.39
N LEU A 90 15.95 -5.67 0.32
CA LEU A 90 15.89 -4.24 0.01
C LEU A 90 16.64 -3.42 1.07
N LYS A 91 16.43 -3.68 2.36
CA LYS A 91 17.15 -3.02 3.47
C LYS A 91 18.68 -3.24 3.39
N ALA A 92 19.13 -4.36 2.84
CA ALA A 92 20.56 -4.61 2.58
C ALA A 92 21.07 -3.96 1.29
N THR A 93 20.17 -3.54 0.39
CA THR A 93 20.51 -3.05 -0.97
C THR A 93 20.55 -1.53 -1.05
N THR A 94 19.69 -0.84 -0.32
CA THR A 94 19.55 0.63 -0.31
C THR A 94 19.52 1.18 1.11
N LYS A 95 19.87 2.46 1.25
CA LYS A 95 19.77 3.20 2.52
C LYS A 95 18.42 3.90 2.69
N LEU A 96 17.60 3.90 1.65
CA LEU A 96 16.29 4.55 1.69
C LEU A 96 15.33 3.81 2.62
N PRO A 97 14.45 4.52 3.32
CA PRO A 97 13.33 3.91 4.03
C PRO A 97 12.50 3.04 3.08
N ILE A 98 12.08 1.88 3.57
CA ILE A 98 11.19 0.96 2.84
C ILE A 98 9.78 1.10 3.41
N HIS A 99 8.84 1.40 2.54
CA HIS A 99 7.43 1.52 2.82
C HIS A 99 6.67 0.36 2.19
N LEU A 100 5.76 -0.28 2.91
CA LEU A 100 4.87 -1.30 2.35
C LEU A 100 3.43 -0.79 2.30
N HIS A 101 2.89 -0.77 1.08
CA HIS A 101 1.48 -0.57 0.80
C HIS A 101 0.90 -1.85 0.23
N THR A 102 0.06 -2.54 0.96
CA THR A 102 -0.63 -3.75 0.48
C THR A 102 -2.13 -3.67 0.79
N HIS A 103 -2.95 -4.15 -0.12
CA HIS A 103 -4.37 -4.36 0.12
C HIS A 103 -4.60 -5.68 0.88
N ASN A 104 -5.86 -5.96 1.25
CA ASN A 104 -6.21 -7.21 1.93
C ASN A 104 -7.19 -8.07 1.11
N THR A 105 -7.17 -7.95 -0.21
CA THR A 105 -8.13 -8.63 -1.09
C THR A 105 -8.04 -10.14 -0.98
N ALA A 106 -6.84 -10.71 -0.90
CA ALA A 106 -6.62 -12.15 -0.72
C ALA A 106 -6.66 -12.59 0.75
N GLY A 107 -6.82 -11.65 1.71
CA GLY A 107 -6.90 -11.95 3.13
C GLY A 107 -5.55 -12.17 3.82
N THR A 108 -4.43 -11.92 3.14
CA THR A 108 -3.08 -12.12 3.69
C THR A 108 -2.42 -10.83 4.14
N GLY A 109 -3.02 -9.67 3.88
CA GLY A 109 -2.40 -8.36 4.03
C GLY A 109 -1.85 -8.07 5.43
N ALA A 110 -2.61 -8.37 6.49
CA ALA A 110 -2.14 -8.17 7.86
C ALA A 110 -0.92 -9.05 8.20
N MET A 111 -0.93 -10.31 7.75
CA MET A 111 0.20 -11.22 7.92
C MET A 111 1.42 -10.75 7.12
N THR A 112 1.20 -10.24 5.92
CA THR A 112 2.23 -9.67 5.04
C THR A 112 2.89 -8.46 5.70
N ILE A 113 2.09 -7.53 6.24
CA ILE A 113 2.58 -6.35 6.97
C ILE A 113 3.42 -6.78 8.19
N LEU A 114 2.92 -7.72 9.00
CA LEU A 114 3.65 -8.20 10.17
C LEU A 114 5.02 -8.76 9.78
N LYS A 115 5.09 -9.59 8.74
CA LYS A 115 6.35 -10.16 8.25
C LYS A 115 7.30 -9.12 7.64
N ALA A 116 6.75 -8.10 6.99
CA ALA A 116 7.56 -6.97 6.50
C ALA A 116 8.16 -6.15 7.65
N ILE A 117 7.39 -5.88 8.71
CA ILE A 117 7.88 -5.20 9.91
C ILE A 117 9.03 -5.99 10.56
N GLU A 118 8.86 -7.29 10.77
CA GLU A 118 9.91 -8.17 11.31
C GLU A 118 11.18 -8.19 10.43
N ALA A 119 11.05 -7.91 9.13
CA ALA A 119 12.18 -7.81 8.19
C ALA A 119 12.85 -6.42 8.16
N GLY A 120 12.31 -5.44 8.91
CA GLY A 120 12.84 -4.09 9.01
C GLY A 120 12.17 -3.07 8.08
N CYS A 121 10.91 -3.29 7.67
CA CYS A 121 10.11 -2.28 6.98
C CYS A 121 9.92 -1.06 7.88
N ASP A 122 10.15 0.13 7.33
CA ASP A 122 10.14 1.37 8.14
C ASP A 122 8.73 1.97 8.25
N ILE A 123 7.90 1.80 7.22
CA ILE A 123 6.57 2.40 7.13
C ILE A 123 5.59 1.38 6.55
N VAL A 124 4.37 1.36 7.06
CA VAL A 124 3.28 0.53 6.52
C VAL A 124 1.99 1.35 6.38
N ASP A 125 1.25 1.12 5.30
CA ASP A 125 -0.08 1.71 5.11
C ASP A 125 -1.15 0.81 5.72
N THR A 126 -2.03 1.40 6.51
CA THR A 126 -3.21 0.75 7.12
C THR A 126 -4.44 1.65 7.00
N ALA A 127 -5.62 1.14 7.31
CA ALA A 127 -6.85 1.90 7.33
C ALA A 127 -7.59 1.73 8.66
N LEU A 128 -8.34 2.75 9.09
CA LEU A 128 -9.20 2.62 10.27
C LEU A 128 -10.25 1.53 10.03
N SER A 129 -10.54 0.71 11.06
CA SER A 129 -11.32 -0.53 10.94
C SER A 129 -12.66 -0.41 10.18
N PRO A 130 -13.44 0.67 10.28
CA PRO A 130 -14.68 0.79 9.50
C PRO A 130 -14.50 0.90 7.99
N MET A 131 -13.29 1.24 7.53
CA MET A 131 -12.91 1.41 6.12
C MET A 131 -11.80 0.45 5.69
N ALA A 132 -11.39 -0.46 6.57
CA ALA A 132 -10.33 -1.43 6.34
C ALA A 132 -10.83 -2.71 5.69
N GLU A 133 -9.90 -3.60 5.40
CA GLU A 133 -10.08 -4.96 4.90
C GLU A 133 -10.54 -5.08 3.44
N GLY A 134 -10.54 -6.29 2.93
CA GLY A 134 -10.95 -6.57 1.56
C GLY A 134 -10.15 -5.78 0.53
N THR A 135 -10.81 -4.95 -0.26
CA THR A 135 -10.16 -4.11 -1.28
C THR A 135 -9.42 -2.89 -0.70
N SER A 136 -9.52 -2.65 0.61
CA SER A 136 -8.75 -1.64 1.34
C SER A 136 -7.49 -2.28 1.99
N GLN A 137 -6.85 -1.54 2.89
CA GLN A 137 -5.68 -1.99 3.66
C GLN A 137 -6.13 -2.71 4.94
N PRO A 138 -5.24 -3.47 5.59
CA PRO A 138 -5.49 -4.06 6.91
C PRO A 138 -5.82 -3.00 7.97
N ALA A 139 -6.57 -3.41 8.99
CA ALA A 139 -7.03 -2.52 10.05
C ALA A 139 -5.88 -2.04 10.95
N THR A 140 -5.80 -0.71 11.13
CA THR A 140 -4.77 -0.05 11.96
C THR A 140 -4.86 -0.52 13.40
N GLU A 141 -6.06 -0.55 13.98
CA GLU A 141 -6.28 -0.91 15.40
C GLU A 141 -5.82 -2.35 15.67
N SER A 142 -6.08 -3.27 14.75
CA SER A 142 -5.66 -4.67 14.86
C SER A 142 -4.14 -4.82 14.83
N LEU A 143 -3.47 -4.06 13.94
CA LEU A 143 -2.02 -4.07 13.85
C LEU A 143 -1.40 -3.47 15.11
N CYS A 144 -1.90 -2.33 15.61
CA CYS A 144 -1.42 -1.70 16.84
C CYS A 144 -1.59 -2.64 18.05
N ALA A 145 -2.73 -3.32 18.16
CA ALA A 145 -2.96 -4.29 19.22
C ALA A 145 -1.98 -5.48 19.15
N THR A 146 -1.66 -5.93 17.94
CA THR A 146 -0.69 -7.01 17.69
C THR A 146 0.73 -6.62 18.08
N LEU A 147 1.13 -5.37 17.81
CA LEU A 147 2.49 -4.88 18.04
C LEU A 147 2.69 -4.32 19.46
N LYS A 148 1.63 -4.13 20.23
CA LYS A 148 1.67 -3.52 21.56
C LYS A 148 2.67 -4.23 22.48
N GLY A 149 3.60 -3.45 23.04
CA GLY A 149 4.61 -3.93 23.96
C GLY A 149 5.76 -4.71 23.30
N THR A 150 5.81 -4.76 21.98
CA THR A 150 6.98 -5.25 21.23
C THR A 150 7.91 -4.09 20.88
N GLU A 151 9.10 -4.39 20.34
CA GLU A 151 10.02 -3.37 19.80
C GLU A 151 9.45 -2.61 18.58
N TYR A 152 8.36 -3.09 17.99
CA TYR A 152 7.67 -2.51 16.83
C TYR A 152 6.41 -1.73 17.22
N ASP A 153 6.15 -1.52 18.50
CA ASP A 153 4.96 -0.80 18.98
C ASP A 153 4.97 0.63 18.45
N PRO A 154 3.99 1.04 17.63
CA PRO A 154 3.94 2.40 17.09
C PRO A 154 3.53 3.44 18.15
N CYS A 155 3.18 3.01 19.35
CA CYS A 155 2.79 3.86 20.49
C CYS A 155 1.65 4.85 20.15
N LEU A 156 0.70 4.45 19.28
CA LEU A 156 -0.44 5.28 18.94
C LEU A 156 -1.46 5.33 20.08
N ASP A 157 -2.12 6.48 20.22
CA ASP A 157 -3.22 6.64 21.17
C ASP A 157 -4.44 5.85 20.72
N MET A 158 -4.69 4.71 21.37
CA MET A 158 -5.78 3.80 21.04
C MET A 158 -7.16 4.37 21.38
N GLU A 159 -7.27 5.28 22.36
CA GLU A 159 -8.55 5.93 22.69
C GLU A 159 -8.93 6.92 21.58
N LEU A 160 -8.00 7.76 21.17
CA LEU A 160 -8.19 8.68 20.03
C LEU A 160 -8.48 7.92 18.73
N MET A 161 -7.79 6.80 18.51
CA MET A 161 -8.07 5.95 17.32
C MET A 161 -9.49 5.39 17.36
N ASN A 162 -9.98 4.96 18.51
CA ASN A 162 -11.35 4.46 18.66
C ASN A 162 -12.40 5.58 18.45
N GLU A 163 -12.10 6.80 18.85
CA GLU A 163 -12.95 7.96 18.54
C GLU A 163 -13.01 8.21 17.03
N CYS A 164 -11.87 8.22 16.35
CA CYS A 164 -11.79 8.33 14.91
C CYS A 164 -12.55 7.19 14.21
N ALA A 165 -12.34 5.95 14.64
CA ALA A 165 -13.06 4.79 14.09
C ALA A 165 -14.58 4.89 14.29
N THR A 166 -15.01 5.42 15.43
CA THR A 166 -16.44 5.65 15.70
C THR A 166 -17.04 6.68 14.75
N HIS A 167 -16.32 7.78 14.48
CA HIS A 167 -16.74 8.75 13.47
C HIS A 167 -16.88 8.09 12.08
N PHE A 168 -15.84 7.38 11.63
CA PHE A 168 -15.83 6.73 10.32
C PHE A 168 -16.83 5.57 10.21
N ARG A 169 -17.21 4.92 11.31
CA ARG A 169 -18.33 3.96 11.31
C ARG A 169 -19.64 4.62 10.91
N GLY A 170 -19.88 5.85 11.38
CA GLY A 170 -21.03 6.65 10.96
C GLY A 170 -20.96 7.07 9.50
N VAL A 171 -19.75 7.37 8.98
CA VAL A 171 -19.53 7.66 7.56
C VAL A 171 -19.81 6.43 6.71
N ALA A 172 -19.23 5.26 7.07
CA ALA A 172 -19.44 4.00 6.36
C ALA A 172 -20.92 3.63 6.28
N ALA A 173 -21.66 3.73 7.39
CA ALA A 173 -23.10 3.46 7.42
C ALA A 173 -23.91 4.36 6.48
N ARG A 174 -23.54 5.65 6.36
CA ARG A 174 -24.16 6.55 5.38
C ARG A 174 -23.86 6.15 3.95
N LEU A 175 -22.58 5.85 3.64
CA LEU A 175 -22.17 5.42 2.31
C LEU A 175 -22.84 4.10 1.91
N GLU A 176 -23.03 3.19 2.85
CA GLU A 176 -23.76 1.92 2.62
C GLU A 176 -25.24 2.19 2.34
N LYS A 177 -25.90 3.02 3.15
CA LYS A 177 -27.31 3.43 2.94
C LYS A 177 -27.53 4.09 1.59
N ASP A 178 -26.59 4.92 1.15
CA ASP A 178 -26.65 5.65 -0.12
C ASP A 178 -26.19 4.78 -1.33
N GLY A 179 -25.78 3.53 -1.09
CA GLY A 179 -25.38 2.58 -2.12
C GLY A 179 -23.97 2.78 -2.69
N TRP A 180 -23.19 3.70 -2.11
CA TRP A 180 -21.80 3.94 -2.50
C TRP A 180 -20.83 2.88 -1.96
N LEU A 181 -21.06 2.41 -0.74
CA LEU A 181 -20.33 1.31 -0.13
C LEU A 181 -21.19 0.05 -0.18
N VAL A 182 -20.70 -0.99 -0.82
CA VAL A 182 -21.36 -2.30 -0.90
C VAL A 182 -20.47 -3.34 -0.21
N PRO A 183 -20.64 -3.61 1.09
CA PRO A 183 -19.74 -4.47 1.88
C PRO A 183 -19.52 -5.84 1.26
N SER A 184 -20.55 -6.45 0.68
CA SER A 184 -20.45 -7.74 0.01
C SER A 184 -19.53 -7.76 -1.22
N LYS A 185 -19.20 -6.58 -1.77
CA LYS A 185 -18.27 -6.47 -2.91
C LYS A 185 -16.87 -6.08 -2.49
N VAL A 186 -16.72 -5.31 -1.43
CA VAL A 186 -15.44 -4.68 -1.08
C VAL A 186 -14.77 -5.29 0.15
N LEU A 187 -15.53 -5.89 1.08
CA LEU A 187 -14.99 -6.44 2.34
C LEU A 187 -14.78 -7.97 2.32
N ARG A 188 -15.14 -8.64 1.24
CA ARG A 188 -14.94 -10.10 1.15
C ARG A 188 -13.52 -10.43 0.72
N VAL A 189 -12.95 -11.44 1.39
CA VAL A 189 -11.72 -12.09 0.92
C VAL A 189 -12.01 -12.84 -0.38
N ASP A 190 -11.18 -12.59 -1.39
CA ASP A 190 -11.17 -13.35 -2.65
C ASP A 190 -9.76 -13.86 -2.95
N ALA A 191 -9.47 -15.09 -2.51
CA ALA A 191 -8.18 -15.73 -2.74
C ALA A 191 -7.90 -16.02 -4.24
N ASN A 192 -8.90 -15.94 -5.13
CA ASN A 192 -8.66 -16.05 -6.56
C ASN A 192 -7.85 -14.86 -7.11
N THR A 193 -7.78 -13.75 -6.38
CA THR A 193 -6.90 -12.63 -6.72
C THR A 193 -5.45 -13.09 -6.90
N LEU A 194 -4.99 -14.03 -6.09
CA LEU A 194 -3.65 -14.62 -6.20
C LEU A 194 -3.43 -15.34 -7.54
N LYS A 195 -4.50 -15.84 -8.18
CA LYS A 195 -4.46 -16.50 -9.47
C LYS A 195 -4.58 -15.53 -10.63
N TYR A 196 -5.53 -14.60 -10.55
CA TYR A 196 -5.86 -13.68 -11.66
C TYR A 196 -5.10 -12.37 -11.61
N GLN A 197 -4.51 -12.03 -10.47
CA GLN A 197 -3.64 -10.86 -10.24
C GLN A 197 -4.32 -9.51 -10.59
N VAL A 198 -5.65 -9.45 -10.47
CA VAL A 198 -6.41 -8.23 -10.74
C VAL A 198 -6.79 -7.55 -9.43
N PRO A 199 -6.38 -6.28 -9.22
CA PRO A 199 -6.78 -5.51 -8.03
C PRO A 199 -8.29 -5.44 -7.88
N GLY A 200 -8.81 -5.69 -6.67
CA GLY A 200 -10.26 -5.77 -6.41
C GLY A 200 -11.02 -4.49 -6.80
N GLY A 201 -10.45 -3.31 -6.60
CA GLY A 201 -11.02 -2.05 -7.02
C GLY A 201 -11.13 -1.92 -8.55
N MET A 202 -10.13 -2.39 -9.29
CA MET A 202 -10.16 -2.41 -10.76
C MET A 202 -11.19 -3.41 -11.28
N LEU A 203 -11.29 -4.58 -10.68
CA LEU A 203 -12.27 -5.61 -11.05
C LEU A 203 -13.70 -5.08 -10.87
N SER A 204 -13.99 -4.43 -9.75
CA SER A 204 -15.31 -3.83 -9.47
C SER A 204 -15.69 -2.77 -10.50
N ASN A 205 -14.74 -1.92 -10.89
CA ASN A 205 -14.94 -0.89 -11.91
C ASN A 205 -15.19 -1.51 -13.29
N MET A 206 -14.39 -2.50 -13.68
CA MET A 206 -14.51 -3.20 -14.95
C MET A 206 -15.86 -3.93 -15.08
N ILE A 207 -16.32 -4.60 -14.01
CA ILE A 207 -17.64 -5.24 -13.98
C ILE A 207 -18.76 -4.18 -14.11
N GLY A 208 -18.61 -3.01 -13.44
CA GLY A 208 -19.54 -1.89 -13.58
C GLY A 208 -19.67 -1.38 -14.99
N GLN A 209 -18.53 -1.23 -15.70
CA GLN A 209 -18.51 -0.81 -17.10
C GLN A 209 -19.13 -1.87 -18.02
N LEU A 210 -18.77 -3.15 -17.86
CA LEU A 210 -19.34 -4.25 -18.67
C LEU A 210 -20.87 -4.34 -18.54
N LYS A 211 -21.43 -4.05 -17.37
CA LYS A 211 -22.89 -4.02 -17.17
C LYS A 211 -23.60 -2.86 -17.88
N GLN A 212 -22.88 -1.82 -18.28
CA GLN A 212 -23.44 -0.70 -19.04
C GLN A 212 -23.52 -0.99 -20.55
N PHE A 213 -22.78 -2.01 -21.01
CA PHE A 213 -22.77 -2.43 -22.42
C PHE A 213 -23.71 -3.60 -22.72
N ASN A 214 -24.38 -4.17 -21.70
CA ASN A 214 -25.41 -5.19 -21.81
C ASN A 214 -26.78 -4.63 -21.39
#